data_e162093b0f91ed284910b225944c34fc
#
_entry.id   e162093b0f91ed284910b225944c34fc
#
_cell.length_a   1.000
_cell.length_b   1.000
_cell.length_c   1.000
_cell.angle_alpha   90.00
_cell.angle_beta   90.00
_cell.angle_gamma   90.00
#
_symmetry.space_group_name_H-M   'P 1'
#
loop_
_entity.id
_entity.type
_entity.pdbx_description
1 polymer ?
#
loop_
_entity_poly.entity_id
_entity_poly.type
_entity_poly.pdbx_seq_one_letter_code
_entity_poly.pdbx_strand_id
1 'polypeptide(L)'
;MGIDRAAAVAGVAVFLLVAEVWGRRMGGAGGAALRAWSGHVVLFGLIAARLGHVAGHWSSFAEEPWRILAIWQGGFSGQWAMGAVFLVTVLAASRARPMLRPALVALGLGLVAWQGVLWQAGPVPRTPVTDQRFETLDGRGFALSDHAGRPIVLNLWATWCPPCRRELPMMGEIARATPEVTFAFASQREAPQRVAEYLVMERIDLPNVVFDTGGDLGRHYTSLGLPTTLFIGADGQLAGMHVGEISRERLEAEVARLLEAVEVGS
;
A
#
# COMPACT_ATOMS: atom_id res chain seq x y z
N MET A 1 6.66 -5.22 -6.11
CA MET A 1 6.21 -3.82 -6.21
C MET A 1 4.71 -3.86 -6.36
N GLY A 2 3.92 -3.23 -5.46
CA GLY A 2 2.45 -3.27 -5.55
C GLY A 2 1.98 -2.67 -6.89
N ILE A 3 0.90 -3.21 -7.43
CA ILE A 3 0.34 -2.82 -8.73
C ILE A 3 0.03 -1.32 -8.77
N ASP A 4 -0.46 -0.75 -7.67
CA ASP A 4 -0.72 0.69 -7.55
C ASP A 4 0.53 1.54 -7.80
N ARG A 5 1.69 1.09 -7.27
CA ARG A 5 2.97 1.78 -7.50
C ARG A 5 3.45 1.63 -8.94
N ALA A 6 3.27 0.45 -9.53
CA ALA A 6 3.61 0.22 -10.94
C ALA A 6 2.75 1.11 -11.85
N ALA A 7 1.45 1.20 -11.59
CA ALA A 7 0.53 2.05 -12.32
C ALA A 7 0.91 3.54 -12.19
N ALA A 8 1.25 4.00 -10.98
CA ALA A 8 1.69 5.38 -10.77
C ALA A 8 2.98 5.69 -11.53
N VAL A 9 3.97 4.80 -11.48
CA VAL A 9 5.22 4.96 -12.23
C VAL A 9 4.98 4.99 -13.74
N ALA A 10 4.15 4.09 -14.28
CA ALA A 10 3.81 4.07 -15.70
C ALA A 10 3.08 5.36 -16.13
N GLY A 11 2.11 5.81 -15.35
CA GLY A 11 1.37 7.05 -15.63
C GLY A 11 2.28 8.28 -15.64
N VAL A 12 3.13 8.43 -14.63
CA VAL A 12 4.10 9.55 -14.55
C VAL A 12 5.14 9.46 -15.67
N ALA A 13 5.64 8.27 -16.01
CA ALA A 13 6.60 8.10 -17.10
C ALA A 13 6.01 8.50 -18.45
N VAL A 14 4.79 8.05 -18.78
CA VAL A 14 4.10 8.44 -20.01
C VAL A 14 3.82 9.94 -20.02
N PHE A 15 3.34 10.52 -18.94
CA PHE A 15 3.13 11.96 -18.80
C PHE A 15 4.38 12.77 -19.11
N LEU A 16 5.51 12.44 -18.46
CA LEU A 16 6.78 13.14 -18.65
C LEU A 16 7.32 12.96 -20.07
N LEU A 17 7.24 11.73 -20.61
CA LEU A 17 7.70 11.46 -21.99
C LEU A 17 6.92 12.29 -23.03
N VAL A 18 5.60 12.33 -22.89
CA VAL A 18 4.74 13.11 -23.81
C VAL A 18 5.06 14.60 -23.69
N ALA A 19 5.16 15.13 -22.47
CA ALA A 19 5.51 16.54 -22.25
C ALA A 19 6.90 16.89 -22.82
N GLU A 20 7.88 16.02 -22.65
CA GLU A 20 9.23 16.22 -23.17
C GLU A 20 9.27 16.17 -24.70
N VAL A 21 8.70 15.14 -25.32
CA VAL A 21 8.67 15.00 -26.80
C VAL A 21 7.94 16.15 -27.45
N TRP A 22 6.78 16.51 -26.90
CA TRP A 22 6.00 17.62 -27.45
C TRP A 22 6.67 18.96 -27.22
N GLY A 23 7.24 19.19 -26.04
CA GLY A 23 8.00 20.39 -25.73
C GLY A 23 9.21 20.60 -26.66
N ARG A 24 9.92 19.53 -27.03
CA ARG A 24 11.01 19.59 -28.03
C ARG A 24 10.49 19.95 -29.44
N ARG A 25 9.34 19.36 -29.85
CA ARG A 25 8.75 19.64 -31.17
C ARG A 25 8.20 21.06 -31.28
N MET A 26 7.64 21.58 -30.21
CA MET A 26 7.15 22.98 -30.21
C MET A 26 8.27 24.00 -30.30
N GLY A 27 9.44 23.70 -29.68
CA GLY A 27 10.55 24.63 -29.60
C GLY A 27 10.23 25.93 -28.86
N GLY A 28 11.15 26.88 -28.88
CA GLY A 28 10.97 28.21 -28.32
C GLY A 28 10.54 28.24 -26.83
N ALA A 29 9.99 29.37 -26.42
CA ALA A 29 9.57 29.60 -25.03
C ALA A 29 8.40 28.70 -24.59
N GLY A 30 7.46 28.38 -25.49
CA GLY A 30 6.31 27.51 -25.19
C GLY A 30 6.72 26.08 -24.91
N GLY A 31 7.65 25.54 -25.69
CA GLY A 31 8.18 24.19 -25.46
C GLY A 31 9.05 24.10 -24.19
N ALA A 32 9.84 25.12 -23.89
CA ALA A 32 10.57 25.19 -22.63
C ALA A 32 9.63 25.28 -21.42
N ALA A 33 8.57 26.06 -21.51
CA ALA A 33 7.54 26.19 -20.47
C ALA A 33 6.83 24.85 -20.19
N LEU A 34 6.48 24.08 -21.23
CA LEU A 34 5.85 22.76 -21.10
C LEU A 34 6.73 21.77 -20.35
N ARG A 35 8.01 21.71 -20.67
CA ARG A 35 8.97 20.82 -20.01
C ARG A 35 9.21 21.21 -18.55
N ALA A 36 9.40 22.51 -18.27
CA ALA A 36 9.53 22.99 -16.89
C ALA A 36 8.26 22.72 -16.07
N TRP A 37 7.10 22.97 -16.66
CA TRP A 37 5.81 22.73 -16.03
C TRP A 37 5.63 21.23 -15.64
N SER A 38 5.97 20.30 -16.53
CA SER A 38 5.81 18.86 -16.23
C SER A 38 6.63 18.42 -15.02
N GLY A 39 7.85 18.93 -14.87
CA GLY A 39 8.66 18.69 -13.67
C GLY A 39 8.07 19.30 -12.40
N HIS A 40 7.54 20.54 -12.48
CA HIS A 40 6.87 21.18 -11.36
C HIS A 40 5.57 20.45 -10.95
N VAL A 41 4.77 19.96 -11.89
CA VAL A 41 3.57 19.18 -11.61
C VAL A 41 3.90 17.93 -10.80
N VAL A 42 4.92 17.18 -11.19
CA VAL A 42 5.33 15.98 -10.43
C VAL A 42 5.84 16.36 -9.06
N LEU A 43 6.74 17.35 -8.98
CA LEU A 43 7.35 17.75 -7.70
C LEU A 43 6.30 18.27 -6.71
N PHE A 44 5.52 19.28 -7.10
CA PHE A 44 4.52 19.89 -6.22
C PHE A 44 3.32 18.97 -5.97
N GLY A 45 2.96 18.12 -6.96
CA GLY A 45 1.95 17.10 -6.80
C GLY A 45 2.31 16.08 -5.72
N LEU A 46 3.54 15.58 -5.74
CA LEU A 46 4.04 14.64 -4.72
C LEU A 46 4.15 15.29 -3.33
N ILE A 47 4.69 16.50 -3.25
CA ILE A 47 4.80 17.23 -1.97
C ILE A 47 3.40 17.49 -1.39
N ALA A 48 2.48 18.02 -2.19
CA ALA A 48 1.12 18.30 -1.74
C ALA A 48 0.38 17.03 -1.34
N ALA A 49 0.50 15.94 -2.11
CA ALA A 49 -0.08 14.66 -1.77
C ALA A 49 0.40 14.15 -0.41
N ARG A 50 1.71 14.25 -0.14
CA ARG A 50 2.29 13.83 1.15
C ARG A 50 1.83 14.73 2.29
N LEU A 51 1.91 16.04 2.13
CA LEU A 51 1.47 16.99 3.15
C LEU A 51 -0.02 16.85 3.46
N GLY A 52 -0.86 16.64 2.44
CA GLY A 52 -2.28 16.41 2.62
C GLY A 52 -2.60 15.11 3.38
N HIS A 53 -1.83 14.05 3.15
CA HIS A 53 -1.96 12.82 3.93
C HIS A 53 -1.55 13.01 5.39
N VAL A 54 -0.41 13.66 5.62
CA VAL A 54 0.08 13.99 6.98
C VAL A 54 -0.93 14.87 7.72
N ALA A 55 -1.48 15.89 7.07
CA ALA A 55 -2.48 16.77 7.68
C ALA A 55 -3.77 16.03 8.06
N GLY A 56 -4.21 15.09 7.21
CA GLY A 56 -5.40 14.26 7.46
C GLY A 56 -5.23 13.23 8.59
N HIS A 57 -3.98 12.88 8.94
CA HIS A 57 -3.66 11.89 9.97
C HIS A 57 -2.69 12.45 11.01
N TRP A 58 -2.83 13.75 11.33
CA TRP A 58 -1.87 14.46 12.17
C TRP A 58 -1.61 13.80 13.53
N SER A 59 -2.63 13.24 14.17
CA SER A 59 -2.49 12.54 15.45
C SER A 59 -1.46 11.40 15.39
N SER A 60 -1.51 10.58 14.34
CA SER A 60 -0.57 9.47 14.13
C SER A 60 0.87 9.96 13.82
N PHE A 61 1.00 11.07 13.09
CA PHE A 61 2.32 11.64 12.75
C PHE A 61 2.93 12.46 13.88
N ALA A 62 2.12 13.01 14.79
CA ALA A 62 2.61 13.76 15.93
C ALA A 62 3.40 12.87 16.92
N GLU A 63 3.04 11.59 17.04
CA GLU A 63 3.73 10.62 17.88
C GLU A 63 5.10 10.21 17.30
N GLU A 64 5.20 10.13 15.97
CA GLU A 64 6.42 9.73 15.25
C GLU A 64 6.72 10.66 14.06
N PRO A 65 7.20 11.90 14.28
CA PRO A 65 7.35 12.92 13.23
C PRO A 65 8.28 12.52 12.08
N TRP A 66 9.27 11.65 12.33
CA TRP A 66 10.20 11.17 11.30
C TRP A 66 9.47 10.41 10.17
N ARG A 67 8.28 9.83 10.43
CA ARG A 67 7.45 9.13 9.44
C ARG A 67 6.95 10.05 8.32
N ILE A 68 6.96 11.38 8.53
CA ILE A 68 6.67 12.34 7.46
C ILE A 68 7.57 12.12 6.25
N LEU A 69 8.82 11.73 6.47
CA LEU A 69 9.81 11.45 5.43
C LEU A 69 9.77 10.00 4.92
N ALA A 70 9.02 9.11 5.56
CA ALA A 70 8.92 7.69 5.19
C ALA A 70 8.00 7.48 3.97
N ILE A 71 8.39 8.03 2.82
CA ILE A 71 7.60 7.96 1.56
C ILE A 71 7.42 6.54 1.03
N TRP A 72 8.30 5.60 1.41
CA TRP A 72 8.22 4.19 1.02
C TRP A 72 7.05 3.45 1.65
N GLN A 73 6.49 3.93 2.77
CA GLN A 73 5.29 3.38 3.39
C GLN A 73 4.00 3.73 2.61
N GLY A 74 4.09 4.64 1.61
CA GLY A 74 2.93 5.17 0.91
C GLY A 74 2.30 6.33 1.68
N GLY A 75 0.97 6.47 1.59
CA GLY A 75 0.26 7.57 2.25
C GLY A 75 0.39 8.88 1.45
N PHE A 76 -0.39 8.97 0.38
CA PHE A 76 -0.48 10.15 -0.49
C PHE A 76 -1.96 10.50 -0.71
N SER A 77 -2.31 11.75 -0.47
CA SER A 77 -3.67 12.25 -0.69
C SER A 77 -3.85 12.66 -2.16
N GLY A 78 -4.69 11.92 -2.89
CA GLY A 78 -5.00 12.24 -4.29
C GLY A 78 -5.67 13.61 -4.46
N GLN A 79 -6.51 14.03 -3.52
CA GLN A 79 -7.19 15.33 -3.57
C GLN A 79 -6.19 16.49 -3.51
N TRP A 80 -5.21 16.42 -2.62
CA TRP A 80 -4.16 17.43 -2.51
C TRP A 80 -3.24 17.44 -3.73
N ALA A 81 -2.93 16.25 -4.27
CA ALA A 81 -2.18 16.15 -5.53
C ALA A 81 -2.93 16.84 -6.67
N MET A 82 -4.22 16.54 -6.85
CA MET A 82 -5.03 17.17 -7.90
C MET A 82 -5.11 18.68 -7.74
N GLY A 83 -5.30 19.20 -6.52
CA GLY A 83 -5.28 20.64 -6.24
C GLY A 83 -3.96 21.30 -6.64
N ALA A 84 -2.82 20.67 -6.32
CA ALA A 84 -1.51 21.18 -6.70
C ALA A 84 -1.29 21.13 -8.23
N VAL A 85 -1.66 20.03 -8.88
CA VAL A 85 -1.59 19.89 -10.35
C VAL A 85 -2.42 20.98 -11.03
N PHE A 86 -3.64 21.20 -10.56
CA PHE A 86 -4.50 22.26 -11.07
C PHE A 86 -3.87 23.64 -10.90
N LEU A 87 -3.43 24.00 -9.69
CA LEU A 87 -2.81 25.29 -9.39
C LEU A 87 -1.57 25.54 -10.24
N VAL A 88 -0.64 24.58 -10.31
CA VAL A 88 0.59 24.68 -11.11
C VAL A 88 0.25 24.85 -12.60
N THR A 89 -0.78 24.15 -13.08
CA THR A 89 -1.21 24.25 -14.49
C THR A 89 -1.81 25.62 -14.80
N VAL A 90 -2.66 26.15 -13.94
CA VAL A 90 -3.27 27.50 -14.10
C VAL A 90 -2.18 28.57 -14.10
N LEU A 91 -1.24 28.51 -13.13
CA LEU A 91 -0.14 29.48 -13.04
C LEU A 91 0.81 29.43 -14.24
N ALA A 92 1.09 28.24 -14.76
CA ALA A 92 1.92 28.10 -15.96
C ALA A 92 1.17 28.58 -17.24
N ALA A 93 -0.11 28.21 -17.37
CA ALA A 93 -0.94 28.60 -18.50
C ALA A 93 -1.18 30.14 -18.58
N SER A 94 -1.23 30.83 -17.43
CA SER A 94 -1.33 32.30 -17.40
C SER A 94 -0.12 33.00 -18.02
N ARG A 95 1.06 32.33 -18.02
CA ARG A 95 2.31 32.84 -18.57
C ARG A 95 2.60 32.34 -19.98
N ALA A 96 2.10 31.15 -20.33
CA ALA A 96 2.40 30.48 -21.61
C ALA A 96 1.19 29.71 -22.14
N ARG A 97 0.17 30.43 -22.60
CA ARG A 97 -1.09 29.84 -23.12
C ARG A 97 -0.89 28.73 -24.17
N PRO A 98 0.11 28.79 -25.09
CA PRO A 98 0.29 27.75 -26.12
C PRO A 98 0.59 26.37 -25.54
N MET A 99 1.11 26.28 -24.29
CA MET A 99 1.40 25.00 -23.65
C MET A 99 0.14 24.26 -23.16
N LEU A 100 -1.02 24.92 -23.01
CA LEU A 100 -2.17 24.35 -22.33
C LEU A 100 -2.71 23.09 -23.02
N ARG A 101 -2.87 23.12 -24.35
CA ARG A 101 -3.35 21.96 -25.12
C ARG A 101 -2.42 20.73 -24.96
N PRO A 102 -1.11 20.83 -25.23
CA PRO A 102 -0.19 19.71 -25.02
C PRO A 102 -0.09 19.28 -23.55
N ALA A 103 -0.23 20.19 -22.58
CA ALA A 103 -0.27 19.88 -21.17
C ALA A 103 -1.47 18.97 -20.82
N LEU A 104 -2.66 19.32 -21.27
CA LEU A 104 -3.87 18.52 -21.06
C LEU A 104 -3.79 17.14 -21.73
N VAL A 105 -3.20 17.06 -22.94
CA VAL A 105 -2.98 15.78 -23.61
C VAL A 105 -1.98 14.92 -22.83
N ALA A 106 -0.89 15.51 -22.34
CA ALA A 106 0.09 14.77 -21.55
C ALA A 106 -0.54 14.22 -20.24
N LEU A 107 -1.33 15.02 -19.52
CA LEU A 107 -2.06 14.59 -18.33
C LEU A 107 -3.05 13.47 -18.67
N GLY A 108 -3.81 13.60 -19.74
CA GLY A 108 -4.79 12.59 -20.19
C GLY A 108 -4.12 11.26 -20.54
N LEU A 109 -3.02 11.27 -21.29
CA LEU A 109 -2.28 10.05 -21.64
C LEU A 109 -1.61 9.40 -20.43
N GLY A 110 -1.09 10.19 -19.50
CA GLY A 110 -0.56 9.68 -18.22
C GLY A 110 -1.66 8.98 -17.40
N LEU A 111 -2.85 9.58 -17.33
CA LEU A 111 -4.01 9.00 -16.65
C LEU A 111 -4.48 7.70 -17.34
N VAL A 112 -4.54 7.68 -18.66
CA VAL A 112 -4.90 6.48 -19.43
C VAL A 112 -3.89 5.36 -19.20
N ALA A 113 -2.60 5.67 -19.18
CA ALA A 113 -1.56 4.68 -18.87
C ALA A 113 -1.70 4.12 -17.46
N TRP A 114 -1.95 4.98 -16.47
CA TRP A 114 -2.21 4.57 -15.10
C TRP A 114 -3.42 3.63 -15.01
N GLN A 115 -4.56 4.05 -15.53
CA GLN A 115 -5.79 3.25 -15.53
C GLN A 115 -5.64 1.94 -16.31
N GLY A 116 -4.89 1.95 -17.42
CA GLY A 116 -4.60 0.76 -18.19
C GLY A 116 -3.85 -0.30 -17.40
N VAL A 117 -2.85 0.10 -16.59
CA VAL A 117 -2.13 -0.83 -15.70
C VAL A 117 -3.06 -1.37 -14.61
N LEU A 118 -3.86 -0.52 -13.98
CA LEU A 118 -4.82 -0.97 -12.96
C LEU A 118 -5.88 -1.92 -13.54
N TRP A 119 -6.34 -1.67 -14.75
CA TRP A 119 -7.33 -2.53 -15.41
C TRP A 119 -6.76 -3.91 -15.76
N GLN A 120 -5.49 -3.99 -16.19
CA GLN A 120 -4.82 -5.27 -16.44
C GLN A 120 -4.60 -6.09 -15.16
N ALA A 121 -4.50 -5.43 -14.02
CA ALA A 121 -4.33 -6.07 -12.73
C ALA A 121 -5.52 -6.96 -12.33
N GLY A 122 -6.71 -6.62 -12.79
CA GLY A 122 -7.93 -7.28 -12.38
C GLY A 122 -8.28 -7.09 -10.90
N PRO A 123 -9.43 -7.57 -10.46
CA PRO A 123 -9.76 -7.64 -9.05
C PRO A 123 -8.88 -8.70 -8.35
N VAL A 124 -8.64 -8.49 -7.05
CA VAL A 124 -7.99 -9.52 -6.21
C VAL A 124 -8.80 -10.82 -6.32
N PRO A 125 -8.17 -11.94 -6.71
CA PRO A 125 -8.89 -13.20 -6.81
C PRO A 125 -9.51 -13.56 -5.46
N ARG A 126 -10.79 -13.93 -5.45
CA ARG A 126 -11.45 -14.47 -4.26
C ARG A 126 -10.87 -15.84 -3.95
N THR A 127 -9.85 -15.87 -3.11
CA THR A 127 -9.19 -17.11 -2.67
C THR A 127 -9.74 -17.47 -1.30
N PRO A 128 -10.33 -18.67 -1.13
CA PRO A 128 -10.86 -19.09 0.16
C PRO A 128 -9.74 -19.36 1.16
N VAL A 129 -10.07 -19.33 2.45
CA VAL A 129 -9.17 -19.79 3.50
C VAL A 129 -8.84 -21.27 3.30
N THR A 130 -7.63 -21.64 3.73
CA THR A 130 -7.19 -23.05 3.74
C THR A 130 -7.54 -23.69 5.07
N ASP A 131 -7.87 -25.00 5.05
CA ASP A 131 -8.08 -25.85 6.23
C ASP A 131 -6.75 -26.38 6.81
N GLN A 132 -5.63 -26.06 6.15
CA GLN A 132 -4.32 -26.50 6.62
C GLN A 132 -4.05 -25.96 8.03
N ARG A 133 -3.63 -26.86 8.91
CA ARG A 133 -3.25 -26.54 10.29
C ARG A 133 -1.77 -26.32 10.39
N PHE A 134 -1.39 -25.23 11.03
CA PHE A 134 -0.01 -24.82 11.26
C PHE A 134 0.32 -24.90 12.75
N GLU A 135 1.57 -25.15 13.07
CA GLU A 135 2.08 -24.99 14.43
C GLU A 135 2.13 -23.50 14.80
N THR A 136 1.92 -23.21 16.08
CA THR A 136 2.00 -21.86 16.64
C THR A 136 3.02 -21.76 17.76
N LEU A 137 3.43 -20.55 18.08
CA LEU A 137 4.39 -20.27 19.15
C LEU A 137 3.91 -20.79 20.52
N ASP A 138 2.59 -20.80 20.76
CA ASP A 138 1.95 -21.30 21.99
C ASP A 138 1.60 -22.80 21.93
N GLY A 139 1.93 -23.49 20.84
CA GLY A 139 1.72 -24.92 20.66
C GLY A 139 0.27 -25.37 20.42
N ARG A 140 -0.70 -24.46 20.32
CA ARG A 140 -2.14 -24.81 20.17
C ARG A 140 -2.52 -25.26 18.77
N GLY A 141 -1.75 -24.91 17.77
CA GLY A 141 -2.09 -25.06 16.36
C GLY A 141 -3.10 -24.00 15.88
N PHE A 142 -3.03 -23.65 14.60
CA PHE A 142 -3.85 -22.61 14.00
C PHE A 142 -4.27 -23.05 12.59
N ALA A 143 -5.56 -22.95 12.27
CA ALA A 143 -6.06 -23.00 10.91
C ALA A 143 -6.93 -21.76 10.65
N LEU A 144 -6.80 -21.18 9.44
CA LEU A 144 -7.60 -20.01 9.07
C LEU A 144 -9.11 -20.31 9.10
N SER A 145 -9.50 -21.52 8.73
CA SER A 145 -10.89 -21.99 8.75
C SER A 145 -11.51 -22.05 10.15
N ASP A 146 -10.70 -22.21 11.21
CA ASP A 146 -11.20 -22.21 12.60
C ASP A 146 -11.77 -20.82 13.01
N HIS A 147 -11.47 -19.78 12.21
CA HIS A 147 -11.90 -18.40 12.45
C HIS A 147 -13.01 -17.95 11.46
N ALA A 148 -13.68 -18.87 10.80
CA ALA A 148 -14.81 -18.56 9.92
C ALA A 148 -15.89 -17.75 10.66
N GLY A 149 -16.47 -16.78 9.97
CA GLY A 149 -17.44 -15.83 10.56
C GLY A 149 -16.81 -14.59 11.20
N ARG A 150 -15.47 -14.49 11.23
CA ARG A 150 -14.74 -13.31 11.70
C ARG A 150 -13.74 -12.85 10.63
N PRO A 151 -13.54 -11.54 10.46
CA PRO A 151 -12.48 -11.04 9.60
C PRO A 151 -11.11 -11.47 10.09
N ILE A 152 -10.17 -11.71 9.14
CA ILE A 152 -8.81 -12.10 9.45
C ILE A 152 -7.84 -11.15 8.76
N VAL A 153 -6.83 -10.69 9.51
CA VAL A 153 -5.64 -10.03 8.97
C VAL A 153 -4.48 -11.01 9.12
N LEU A 154 -3.99 -11.54 7.98
CA LEU A 154 -2.88 -12.48 7.94
C LEU A 154 -1.65 -11.76 7.38
N ASN A 155 -0.61 -11.61 8.20
CA ASN A 155 0.66 -11.04 7.79
C ASN A 155 1.68 -12.15 7.52
N LEU A 156 2.22 -12.17 6.30
CA LEU A 156 3.33 -13.05 5.90
C LEU A 156 4.64 -12.29 6.09
N TRP A 157 5.52 -12.80 6.94
CA TRP A 157 6.74 -12.11 7.36
C TRP A 157 7.93 -13.04 7.56
N ALA A 158 9.11 -12.48 7.83
CA ALA A 158 10.29 -13.24 8.22
C ALA A 158 11.23 -12.41 9.08
N THR A 159 12.04 -13.06 9.94
CA THR A 159 13.01 -12.40 10.84
C THR A 159 14.12 -11.67 10.08
N TRP A 160 14.49 -12.16 8.90
CA TRP A 160 15.52 -11.58 8.01
C TRP A 160 14.99 -10.45 7.12
N CYS A 161 13.69 -10.15 7.16
CA CYS A 161 13.04 -9.15 6.30
C CYS A 161 12.99 -7.78 7.00
N PRO A 162 13.83 -6.79 6.64
CA PRO A 162 13.88 -5.52 7.36
C PRO A 162 12.56 -4.73 7.38
N PRO A 163 11.79 -4.62 6.28
CA PRO A 163 10.49 -3.94 6.34
C PRO A 163 9.48 -4.69 7.22
N CYS A 164 9.50 -6.05 7.26
CA CYS A 164 8.66 -6.83 8.16
C CYS A 164 8.92 -6.45 9.63
N ARG A 165 10.20 -6.40 10.00
CA ARG A 165 10.63 -6.08 11.38
C ARG A 165 10.13 -4.71 11.85
N ARG A 166 10.04 -3.73 10.94
CA ARG A 166 9.58 -2.37 11.26
C ARG A 166 8.07 -2.30 11.50
N GLU A 167 7.27 -3.10 10.78
CA GLU A 167 5.81 -3.04 10.90
C GLU A 167 5.24 -3.88 12.03
N LEU A 168 5.92 -4.98 12.43
CA LEU A 168 5.41 -5.93 13.43
C LEU A 168 4.99 -5.31 14.76
N PRO A 169 5.78 -4.38 15.39
CA PRO A 169 5.37 -3.78 16.66
C PRO A 169 4.03 -3.03 16.54
N MET A 170 3.89 -2.21 15.51
CA MET A 170 2.67 -1.45 15.21
C MET A 170 1.48 -2.38 14.93
N MET A 171 1.70 -3.45 14.17
CA MET A 171 0.65 -4.44 13.89
C MET A 171 0.20 -5.16 15.16
N GLY A 172 1.12 -5.50 16.07
CA GLY A 172 0.80 -6.08 17.37
C GLY A 172 -0.04 -5.15 18.24
N GLU A 173 0.21 -3.84 18.22
CA GLU A 173 -0.60 -2.84 18.93
C GLU A 173 -2.03 -2.80 18.38
N ILE A 174 -2.21 -2.72 17.06
CA ILE A 174 -3.51 -2.69 16.40
C ILE A 174 -4.26 -4.00 16.66
N ALA A 175 -3.59 -5.15 16.60
CA ALA A 175 -4.18 -6.45 16.88
C ALA A 175 -4.79 -6.52 18.30
N ARG A 176 -4.12 -5.96 19.30
CA ARG A 176 -4.63 -5.89 20.69
C ARG A 176 -5.78 -4.90 20.83
N ALA A 177 -5.75 -3.81 20.07
CA ALA A 177 -6.80 -2.77 20.09
C ALA A 177 -8.07 -3.19 19.34
N THR A 178 -8.02 -4.24 18.50
CA THR A 178 -9.14 -4.66 17.63
C THR A 178 -9.44 -6.16 17.80
N PRO A 179 -10.01 -6.58 18.95
CA PRO A 179 -10.26 -7.99 19.24
C PRO A 179 -11.35 -8.62 18.35
N GLU A 180 -12.12 -7.82 17.62
CA GLU A 180 -13.15 -8.26 16.66
C GLU A 180 -12.53 -8.88 15.39
N VAL A 181 -11.27 -8.57 15.09
CA VAL A 181 -10.53 -9.10 13.95
C VAL A 181 -9.50 -10.10 14.43
N THR A 182 -9.41 -11.24 13.78
CA THR A 182 -8.35 -12.22 14.04
C THR A 182 -7.07 -11.80 13.33
N PHE A 183 -6.05 -11.42 14.10
CA PHE A 183 -4.71 -11.21 13.53
C PHE A 183 -3.90 -12.49 13.64
N ALA A 184 -3.21 -12.86 12.56
CA ALA A 184 -2.27 -13.98 12.50
C ALA A 184 -0.97 -13.55 11.81
N PHE A 185 0.16 -13.96 12.36
CA PHE A 185 1.50 -13.60 11.91
C PHE A 185 2.25 -14.84 11.46
N ALA A 186 2.23 -15.14 10.17
CA ALA A 186 2.80 -16.36 9.61
C ALA A 186 4.24 -16.14 9.16
N SER A 187 5.20 -16.67 9.93
CA SER A 187 6.61 -16.65 9.56
C SER A 187 6.85 -17.59 8.38
N GLN A 188 7.55 -17.10 7.36
CA GLN A 188 7.73 -17.78 6.10
C GLN A 188 9.09 -18.48 6.03
N ARG A 189 9.07 -19.83 5.89
CA ARG A 189 10.26 -20.66 5.61
C ARG A 189 11.39 -20.49 6.63
N GLU A 190 11.03 -20.36 7.90
CA GLU A 190 11.98 -20.26 9.01
C GLU A 190 11.72 -21.34 10.04
N ALA A 191 12.77 -21.75 10.75
CA ALA A 191 12.62 -22.65 11.87
C ALA A 191 11.89 -21.96 13.04
N PRO A 192 10.95 -22.65 13.73
CA PRO A 192 10.21 -22.10 14.86
C PRO A 192 11.09 -21.49 15.96
N GLN A 193 12.22 -22.11 16.26
CA GLN A 193 13.17 -21.65 17.28
C GLN A 193 13.73 -20.27 16.95
N ARG A 194 14.11 -20.03 15.68
CA ARG A 194 14.63 -18.73 15.24
C ARG A 194 13.60 -17.62 15.42
N VAL A 195 12.35 -17.91 15.07
CA VAL A 195 11.24 -16.96 15.19
C VAL A 195 10.98 -16.63 16.66
N ALA A 196 10.93 -17.65 17.53
CA ALA A 196 10.74 -17.48 18.96
C ALA A 196 11.87 -16.65 19.59
N GLU A 197 13.12 -16.96 19.30
CA GLU A 197 14.30 -16.23 19.79
C GLU A 197 14.25 -14.76 19.34
N TYR A 198 13.90 -14.50 18.07
CA TYR A 198 13.78 -13.16 17.53
C TYR A 198 12.71 -12.34 18.28
N LEU A 199 11.51 -12.88 18.46
CA LEU A 199 10.41 -12.17 19.13
C LEU A 199 10.76 -11.83 20.59
N VAL A 200 11.42 -12.75 21.29
CA VAL A 200 11.91 -12.53 22.67
C VAL A 200 12.99 -11.44 22.70
N MET A 201 13.97 -11.51 21.81
CA MET A 201 15.08 -10.55 21.75
C MET A 201 14.60 -9.12 21.46
N GLU A 202 13.67 -8.99 20.51
CA GLU A 202 13.14 -7.68 20.10
C GLU A 202 11.97 -7.23 21.00
N ARG A 203 11.54 -8.06 21.97
CA ARG A 203 10.40 -7.80 22.87
C ARG A 203 9.10 -7.51 22.11
N ILE A 204 8.87 -8.24 21.02
CA ILE A 204 7.69 -8.13 20.20
C ILE A 204 6.66 -9.16 20.67
N ASP A 205 5.49 -8.68 21.07
CA ASP A 205 4.35 -9.50 21.46
C ASP A 205 3.29 -9.50 20.35
N LEU A 206 3.05 -10.66 19.76
CA LEU A 206 2.10 -10.86 18.66
C LEU A 206 1.12 -11.97 18.99
N PRO A 207 -0.18 -11.78 18.73
CA PRO A 207 -1.13 -12.89 18.80
C PRO A 207 -0.95 -13.84 17.61
N ASN A 208 -1.28 -15.12 17.81
CA ASN A 208 -1.31 -16.13 16.74
C ASN A 208 -0.08 -16.12 15.83
N VAL A 209 1.11 -16.29 16.43
CA VAL A 209 2.35 -16.48 15.67
C VAL A 209 2.34 -17.88 15.08
N VAL A 210 2.28 -17.96 13.76
CA VAL A 210 2.12 -19.18 12.96
C VAL A 210 3.43 -19.52 12.27
N PHE A 211 3.83 -20.78 12.28
CA PHE A 211 5.05 -21.27 11.62
C PHE A 211 4.71 -21.90 10.27
N ASP A 212 4.79 -21.11 9.20
CA ASP A 212 4.66 -21.59 7.82
C ASP A 212 6.04 -21.97 7.26
N THR A 213 6.60 -23.04 7.80
CA THR A 213 7.95 -23.51 7.45
C THR A 213 8.09 -23.93 5.98
N GLY A 214 6.99 -24.38 5.38
CA GLY A 214 6.91 -24.71 3.95
C GLY A 214 6.70 -23.52 3.03
N GLY A 215 6.17 -22.41 3.53
CA GLY A 215 5.72 -21.28 2.72
C GLY A 215 4.43 -21.57 1.96
N ASP A 216 3.55 -22.38 2.56
CA ASP A 216 2.30 -22.84 1.96
C ASP A 216 1.29 -21.70 1.81
N LEU A 217 1.17 -20.85 2.83
CA LEU A 217 0.30 -19.67 2.78
C LEU A 217 0.74 -18.68 1.70
N GLY A 218 2.05 -18.45 1.57
CA GLY A 218 2.57 -17.61 0.50
C GLY A 218 2.24 -18.14 -0.89
N ARG A 219 2.29 -19.46 -1.09
CA ARG A 219 1.89 -20.10 -2.36
C ARG A 219 0.37 -20.09 -2.58
N HIS A 220 -0.41 -20.38 -1.53
CA HIS A 220 -1.87 -20.42 -1.60
C HIS A 220 -2.45 -19.07 -2.05
N TYR A 221 -1.94 -17.98 -1.48
CA TYR A 221 -2.39 -16.63 -1.82
C TYR A 221 -1.56 -15.94 -2.91
N THR A 222 -0.66 -16.66 -3.56
CA THR A 222 0.19 -16.15 -4.67
C THR A 222 0.96 -14.89 -4.26
N SER A 223 1.49 -14.85 -3.02
CA SER A 223 2.27 -13.74 -2.51
C SER A 223 3.56 -13.56 -3.31
N LEU A 224 3.80 -12.33 -3.79
CA LEU A 224 4.96 -11.98 -4.61
C LEU A 224 6.22 -11.65 -3.79
N GLY A 225 6.13 -11.58 -2.46
CA GLY A 225 7.25 -11.23 -1.59
C GLY A 225 6.84 -10.87 -0.18
N LEU A 226 7.82 -10.49 0.64
CA LEU A 226 7.61 -10.11 2.04
C LEU A 226 7.91 -8.62 2.28
N PRO A 227 7.20 -7.99 3.23
CA PRO A 227 5.99 -8.50 3.86
C PRO A 227 4.79 -8.53 2.91
N THR A 228 3.81 -9.38 3.20
CA THR A 228 2.50 -9.34 2.54
C THR A 228 1.41 -9.41 3.60
N THR A 229 0.49 -8.46 3.60
CA THR A 229 -0.68 -8.46 4.48
C THR A 229 -1.92 -8.81 3.67
N LEU A 230 -2.60 -9.85 4.09
CA LEU A 230 -3.81 -10.37 3.50
C LEU A 230 -5.01 -9.98 4.36
N PHE A 231 -6.04 -9.45 3.75
CA PHE A 231 -7.30 -9.07 4.37
C PHE A 231 -8.37 -10.05 3.94
N ILE A 232 -8.89 -10.85 4.87
CA ILE A 232 -9.84 -11.93 4.61
C ILE A 232 -11.15 -11.55 5.29
N GLY A 233 -12.24 -11.59 4.53
CA GLY A 233 -13.58 -11.28 5.02
C GLY A 233 -14.12 -12.36 5.98
N ALA A 234 -15.19 -12.04 6.69
CA ALA A 234 -15.89 -13.00 7.54
C ALA A 234 -16.48 -14.18 6.75
N ASP A 235 -16.68 -14.01 5.43
CA ASP A 235 -17.07 -15.07 4.50
C ASP A 235 -15.92 -16.06 4.18
N GLY A 236 -14.75 -15.86 4.77
CA GLY A 236 -13.57 -16.68 4.54
C GLY A 236 -12.91 -16.44 3.17
N GLN A 237 -13.26 -15.38 2.44
CA GLN A 237 -12.68 -15.08 1.15
C GLN A 237 -11.63 -13.96 1.25
N LEU A 238 -10.57 -14.04 0.44
CA LEU A 238 -9.61 -12.95 0.32
C LEU A 238 -10.31 -11.70 -0.23
N ALA A 239 -10.38 -10.65 0.57
CA ALA A 239 -10.97 -9.36 0.23
C ALA A 239 -9.93 -8.34 -0.26
N GLY A 240 -8.68 -8.45 0.20
CA GLY A 240 -7.62 -7.54 -0.17
C GLY A 240 -6.23 -8.08 0.12
N MET A 241 -5.22 -7.50 -0.55
CA MET A 241 -3.82 -7.83 -0.36
C MET A 241 -2.95 -6.58 -0.44
N HIS A 242 -2.03 -6.43 0.49
CA HIS A 242 -1.00 -5.40 0.44
C HIS A 242 0.38 -6.05 0.41
N VAL A 243 1.20 -5.71 -0.59
CA VAL A 243 2.57 -6.21 -0.74
C VAL A 243 3.56 -5.10 -0.41
N GLY A 244 4.46 -5.36 0.52
CA GLY A 244 5.43 -4.43 1.08
C GLY A 244 5.01 -3.89 2.44
N GLU A 245 5.87 -3.06 3.04
CA GLU A 245 5.62 -2.46 4.35
C GLU A 245 4.31 -1.66 4.36
N ILE A 246 3.44 -1.97 5.32
CA ILE A 246 2.14 -1.30 5.48
C ILE A 246 2.23 -0.21 6.55
N SER A 247 1.63 0.95 6.28
CA SER A 247 1.53 2.02 7.29
C SER A 247 0.36 1.77 8.24
N ARG A 248 0.44 2.37 9.45
CA ARG A 248 -0.63 2.32 10.46
C ARG A 248 -1.99 2.73 9.86
N GLU A 249 -2.01 3.87 9.19
CA GLU A 249 -3.23 4.46 8.62
C GLU A 249 -3.86 3.54 7.56
N ARG A 250 -3.02 2.86 6.76
CA ARG A 250 -3.51 1.91 5.76
C ARG A 250 -4.06 0.66 6.42
N LEU A 251 -3.37 0.12 7.42
CA LEU A 251 -3.83 -1.06 8.14
C LEU A 251 -5.16 -0.79 8.85
N GLU A 252 -5.26 0.32 9.58
CA GLU A 252 -6.48 0.73 10.28
C GLU A 252 -7.65 0.93 9.29
N ALA A 253 -7.41 1.55 8.13
CA ALA A 253 -8.43 1.73 7.10
C ALA A 253 -8.92 0.40 6.51
N GLU A 254 -8.04 -0.57 6.28
CA GLU A 254 -8.44 -1.90 5.78
C GLU A 254 -9.16 -2.72 6.86
N VAL A 255 -8.74 -2.62 8.11
CA VAL A 255 -9.43 -3.23 9.26
C VAL A 255 -10.85 -2.68 9.40
N ALA A 256 -11.00 -1.34 9.33
CA ALA A 256 -12.32 -0.70 9.38
C ALA A 256 -13.25 -1.21 8.25
N ARG A 257 -12.73 -1.31 7.01
CA ARG A 257 -13.50 -1.86 5.88
C ARG A 257 -13.96 -3.31 6.09
N LEU A 258 -13.10 -4.14 6.70
CA LEU A 258 -13.46 -5.52 7.03
C LEU A 258 -14.60 -5.57 8.03
N LEU A 259 -14.59 -4.70 9.05
CA LEU A 259 -15.64 -4.61 10.07
C LEU A 259 -16.96 -4.06 9.49
N GLU A 260 -16.91 -3.00 8.67
CA GLU A 260 -18.09 -2.47 7.96
C GLU A 260 -18.75 -3.53 7.07
N ALA A 261 -17.96 -4.38 6.39
CA ALA A 261 -18.49 -5.45 5.56
C ALA A 261 -19.24 -6.52 6.35
N VAL A 262 -18.89 -6.75 7.62
CA VAL A 262 -19.63 -7.66 8.51
C VAL A 262 -20.99 -7.07 8.89
N GLU A 263 -21.03 -5.77 9.21
CA GLU A 263 -22.27 -5.08 9.60
C GLU A 263 -23.31 -5.03 8.46
N VAL A 264 -22.85 -4.86 7.22
CA VAL A 264 -23.73 -4.80 6.04
C VAL A 264 -24.21 -6.19 5.60
N GLY A 265 -23.48 -7.26 5.95
CA GLY A 265 -23.79 -8.65 5.57
C GLY A 265 -24.60 -9.42 6.61
N SER A 266 -24.82 -8.85 7.79
CA SER A 266 -25.65 -9.40 8.89
C SER A 266 -27.07 -8.83 8.85
#